data_bc960b185c09a04b8b66636e0c5d8cb3
#
_entry.id   bc960b185c09a04b8b66636e0c5d8cb3
#
_cell.length_a   1.000
_cell.length_b   1.000
_cell.length_c   1.000
_cell.angle_alpha   90.00
_cell.angle_beta   90.00
_cell.angle_gamma   90.00
#
_symmetry.space_group_name_H-M   'P 1'
#
loop_
_entity.id
_entity.type
_entity.pdbx_description
1 polymer ?
#
loop_
_entity_poly.entity_id
_entity_poly.type
_entity_poly.pdbx_seq_one_letter_code
_entity_poly.pdbx_strand_id
1 'polypeptide(L)'
;MAPKAKKAAAKKVEAPKVVEEEKKPEKRKAEEEKTEEAAAVEPPTKEAKVEPVTEKETDSVSDNRKAFTGEISFHVTDTTLNVIPTMGGKVLASLTDGGCQYLIAGARANVGMKAGRYMFESRILEVLPLPDAGGFGRKGAPASKAMVRVGFSTAGSPLVLGDSEEQVFFDTDGGFCVGTTRKPVCRKFFRDQTVGVLLNLDTKSENNNTISLFIDGVRACQPQALPEGLQGKTLFPHLAFRGVKVLMNWGPEPMKALPFKCRMLGTAPDADAVKAKAPEGKDGKYEVVLPVGFPDEGTFEWLDSFLEQNPEYVELSDRKIIKWAASSGMFSSNGWGGSIDKPAFNYGMPGMDDSSIRRIINSVAGLMPRNYVVMEVRRNLCEADRKE
;
A
#
# COMPACT_ATOMS: atom_id res chain seq x y z
N MET A 1 -54.59 33.56 37.25
CA MET A 1 -55.87 33.00 36.76
C MET A 1 -55.53 31.77 35.94
N ALA A 2 -55.61 30.58 36.49
CA ALA A 2 -55.88 29.34 35.80
C ALA A 2 -57.43 29.23 35.74
N PRO A 3 -58.05 28.41 34.92
CA PRO A 3 -57.87 26.97 34.76
C PRO A 3 -58.17 26.47 33.32
N LYS A 4 -58.03 25.24 32.91
CA LYS A 4 -58.73 23.99 33.28
C LYS A 4 -58.23 22.82 32.39
N ALA A 5 -58.02 21.72 33.02
CA ALA A 5 -57.84 20.40 32.42
C ALA A 5 -59.13 19.88 31.75
N LYS A 6 -58.97 19.00 30.73
CA LYS A 6 -59.98 17.98 30.41
C LYS A 6 -59.31 16.62 30.13
N LYS A 7 -59.69 15.68 30.99
CA LYS A 7 -59.58 14.21 30.89
C LYS A 7 -60.55 13.66 29.86
N ALA A 8 -60.24 12.59 29.21
CA ALA A 8 -61.08 11.44 28.86
C ALA A 8 -60.32 10.62 27.77
N ALA A 9 -60.34 9.34 27.63
CA ALA A 9 -60.76 8.18 28.41
C ALA A 9 -60.23 6.97 27.63
N ALA A 10 -59.84 5.98 28.34
CA ALA A 10 -59.39 4.68 27.83
C ALA A 10 -60.51 3.93 27.08
N LYS A 11 -60.12 3.19 26.01
CA LYS A 11 -60.97 2.11 25.49
C LYS A 11 -60.09 0.88 25.23
N LYS A 12 -60.36 -0.12 26.02
CA LYS A 12 -59.94 -1.49 26.07
C LYS A 12 -60.79 -2.27 25.04
N VAL A 13 -60.18 -3.01 24.15
CA VAL A 13 -60.85 -4.10 23.42
C VAL A 13 -59.92 -5.28 23.29
N GLU A 14 -60.50 -6.40 23.61
CA GLU A 14 -60.07 -7.77 23.83
C GLU A 14 -59.47 -8.48 22.61
N ALA A 15 -58.69 -9.52 22.93
CA ALA A 15 -58.21 -10.56 22.02
C ALA A 15 -59.32 -11.60 21.75
N PRO A 16 -59.24 -12.36 20.66
CA PRO A 16 -59.78 -13.72 20.65
C PRO A 16 -58.76 -14.80 20.33
N LYS A 17 -58.96 -15.80 21.05
CA LYS A 17 -58.59 -17.19 21.24
C LYS A 17 -58.13 -18.00 20.01
N VAL A 18 -57.16 -18.80 20.33
CA VAL A 18 -56.70 -20.13 19.91
C VAL A 18 -57.81 -21.06 19.32
N VAL A 19 -57.44 -21.73 18.22
CA VAL A 19 -57.91 -23.10 17.91
C VAL A 19 -56.72 -23.91 17.44
N GLU A 20 -56.46 -24.93 18.23
CA GLU A 20 -55.58 -26.08 18.00
C GLU A 20 -56.25 -27.07 17.04
N GLU A 21 -55.51 -27.64 16.12
CA GLU A 21 -55.85 -28.96 15.58
C GLU A 21 -54.57 -29.77 15.33
N GLU A 22 -54.47 -30.80 16.17
CA GLU A 22 -53.49 -31.89 16.09
C GLU A 22 -53.77 -32.82 14.91
N LYS A 23 -52.71 -33.30 14.25
CA LYS A 23 -52.61 -34.71 13.80
C LYS A 23 -51.17 -35.14 13.59
N LYS A 24 -50.71 -36.04 14.43
CA LYS A 24 -49.62 -37.01 14.30
C LYS A 24 -50.20 -38.37 13.83
N PRO A 25 -49.37 -39.40 13.62
CA PRO A 25 -48.09 -39.60 12.88
C PRO A 25 -48.17 -40.80 11.93
N GLU A 26 -47.16 -41.00 11.07
CA GLU A 26 -46.81 -42.37 10.67
C GLU A 26 -45.32 -42.53 10.38
N LYS A 27 -44.79 -43.58 11.03
CA LYS A 27 -43.42 -44.08 10.98
C LYS A 27 -43.14 -44.79 9.64
N ARG A 28 -41.91 -44.67 9.13
CA ARG A 28 -41.17 -45.84 8.64
C ARG A 28 -39.67 -45.66 8.83
N LYS A 29 -39.07 -46.74 9.31
CA LYS A 29 -37.69 -47.00 9.71
C LYS A 29 -36.78 -47.28 8.52
N ALA A 30 -35.50 -46.98 8.81
CA ALA A 30 -34.26 -47.68 8.45
C ALA A 30 -33.81 -47.62 6.99
N GLU A 31 -32.61 -47.04 6.81
CA GLU A 31 -31.39 -47.82 6.62
C GLU A 31 -30.17 -46.89 6.67
N GLU A 32 -29.19 -47.26 7.48
CA GLU A 32 -27.83 -46.78 7.49
C GLU A 32 -27.13 -47.25 6.23
N GLU A 33 -26.35 -46.41 5.58
CA GLU A 33 -24.94 -46.65 5.26
C GLU A 33 -24.36 -45.53 4.42
N LYS A 34 -23.23 -45.04 4.93
CA LYS A 34 -22.06 -44.51 4.23
C LYS A 34 -22.22 -43.75 2.91
N THR A 35 -21.79 -42.51 2.88
CA THR A 35 -20.62 -42.13 2.11
C THR A 35 -20.17 -40.72 2.48
N GLU A 36 -18.88 -40.61 2.72
CA GLU A 36 -18.06 -39.43 2.77
C GLU A 36 -18.13 -38.62 1.48
N GLU A 37 -17.82 -37.32 1.64
CA GLU A 37 -17.21 -36.48 0.59
C GLU A 37 -18.14 -35.92 -0.49
N ALA A 38 -18.49 -34.65 -0.28
CA ALA A 38 -18.60 -33.70 -1.38
C ALA A 38 -18.28 -32.29 -0.87
N ALA A 39 -16.98 -31.99 -0.81
CA ALA A 39 -16.51 -30.62 -0.85
C ALA A 39 -16.99 -29.99 -2.16
N ALA A 40 -17.67 -28.85 -2.05
CA ALA A 40 -18.06 -28.05 -3.21
C ALA A 40 -16.81 -27.55 -3.91
N VAL A 41 -16.47 -28.15 -5.03
CA VAL A 41 -15.46 -27.69 -5.97
C VAL A 41 -16.05 -26.53 -6.74
N GLU A 42 -15.54 -25.31 -6.47
CA GLU A 42 -15.75 -24.19 -7.38
C GLU A 42 -15.21 -24.56 -8.78
N PRO A 43 -15.89 -24.13 -9.87
CA PRO A 43 -15.43 -24.45 -11.21
C PRO A 43 -14.07 -23.79 -11.47
N PRO A 44 -13.12 -24.46 -12.13
CA PRO A 44 -11.80 -23.93 -12.37
C PRO A 44 -11.89 -22.68 -13.24
N THR A 45 -11.51 -21.55 -12.68
CA THR A 45 -11.19 -20.33 -13.43
C THR A 45 -10.16 -20.73 -14.48
N LYS A 46 -10.43 -20.49 -15.75
CA LYS A 46 -9.53 -20.77 -16.86
C LYS A 46 -8.18 -20.10 -16.58
N GLU A 47 -7.22 -20.87 -16.11
CA GLU A 47 -5.82 -20.47 -16.07
C GLU A 47 -5.41 -20.21 -17.52
N ALA A 48 -5.05 -18.97 -17.82
CA ALA A 48 -4.40 -18.67 -19.08
C ALA A 48 -3.17 -19.58 -19.19
N LYS A 49 -3.09 -20.40 -20.24
CA LYS A 49 -1.91 -21.20 -20.56
C LYS A 49 -0.75 -20.20 -20.71
N VAL A 50 0.05 -20.10 -19.67
CA VAL A 50 1.31 -19.37 -19.72
C VAL A 50 2.27 -20.25 -20.54
N GLU A 51 2.60 -19.84 -21.75
CA GLU A 51 3.64 -20.49 -22.55
C GLU A 51 4.94 -20.52 -21.73
N PRO A 52 5.73 -21.61 -21.82
CA PRO A 52 7.00 -21.71 -21.11
C PRO A 52 7.89 -20.53 -21.51
N VAL A 53 8.19 -19.68 -20.54
CA VAL A 53 8.98 -18.47 -20.76
C VAL A 53 10.44 -18.88 -20.88
N THR A 54 11.00 -18.84 -22.08
CA THR A 54 12.42 -19.06 -22.30
C THR A 54 13.25 -17.91 -21.74
N GLU A 55 14.37 -18.25 -21.09
CA GLU A 55 15.30 -17.23 -20.58
C GLU A 55 15.92 -16.44 -21.74
N LYS A 56 15.95 -15.14 -21.60
CA LYS A 56 16.46 -14.18 -22.59
C LYS A 56 17.64 -13.36 -22.10
N GLU A 57 18.00 -13.49 -20.81
CA GLU A 57 19.15 -12.78 -20.27
C GLU A 57 20.40 -13.63 -20.39
N THR A 58 21.50 -12.99 -20.69
CA THR A 58 22.84 -13.60 -20.74
C THR A 58 23.59 -13.31 -19.44
N ASP A 59 24.66 -14.03 -19.19
CA ASP A 59 25.52 -13.80 -18.03
C ASP A 59 26.04 -12.36 -18.00
N SER A 60 26.01 -11.76 -16.81
CA SER A 60 26.63 -10.45 -16.59
C SER A 60 28.16 -10.59 -16.69
N VAL A 61 28.76 -9.70 -17.47
CA VAL A 61 30.23 -9.62 -17.59
C VAL A 61 30.81 -9.08 -16.26
N SER A 62 31.99 -9.54 -15.88
CA SER A 62 32.72 -8.99 -14.73
C SER A 62 32.94 -7.48 -14.90
N ASP A 63 32.75 -6.73 -13.83
CA ASP A 63 32.85 -5.27 -13.82
C ASP A 63 33.94 -4.83 -12.84
N ASN A 64 34.96 -4.17 -13.35
CA ASN A 64 36.11 -3.68 -12.57
C ASN A 64 35.93 -2.21 -12.13
N ARG A 65 34.77 -1.59 -12.44
CA ARG A 65 34.49 -0.23 -12.01
C ARG A 65 34.35 -0.17 -10.49
N LYS A 66 34.65 0.97 -9.90
CA LYS A 66 34.51 1.18 -8.46
C LYS A 66 33.07 0.92 -8.02
N ALA A 67 32.87 -0.05 -7.13
CA ALA A 67 31.56 -0.37 -6.57
C ALA A 67 31.03 0.79 -5.74
N PHE A 68 29.72 0.94 -5.75
CA PHE A 68 29.00 1.84 -4.85
C PHE A 68 29.26 1.43 -3.39
N THR A 69 29.65 2.40 -2.55
CA THR A 69 30.04 2.15 -1.15
C THR A 69 28.96 2.50 -0.15
N GLY A 70 27.80 2.98 -0.58
CA GLY A 70 26.68 3.34 0.29
C GLY A 70 25.82 2.14 0.68
N GLU A 71 25.17 2.21 1.82
CA GLU A 71 24.15 1.24 2.20
C GLU A 71 22.87 1.51 1.42
N ILE A 72 22.29 0.45 0.85
CA ILE A 72 20.99 0.52 0.19
C ILE A 72 19.92 0.17 1.22
N SER A 73 19.04 1.10 1.44
CA SER A 73 17.96 1.01 2.42
C SER A 73 16.76 1.84 1.99
N PHE A 74 15.74 1.91 2.81
CA PHE A 74 14.61 2.80 2.63
C PHE A 74 14.77 4.03 3.51
N HIS A 75 14.70 5.21 2.91
CA HIS A 75 14.64 6.44 3.70
C HIS A 75 13.27 6.59 4.34
N VAL A 76 13.26 6.96 5.60
CA VAL A 76 12.01 7.27 6.32
C VAL A 76 11.21 8.39 5.66
N THR A 77 11.87 9.33 5.01
CA THR A 77 11.23 10.43 4.26
C THR A 77 10.57 9.96 2.96
N ASP A 78 10.99 8.82 2.43
CA ASP A 78 10.48 8.23 1.19
C ASP A 78 9.70 6.94 1.46
N THR A 79 9.01 6.90 2.60
CA THR A 79 8.07 5.84 3.01
C THR A 79 6.77 6.45 3.50
N THR A 80 5.68 5.70 3.36
CA THR A 80 4.41 6.07 4.00
C THR A 80 4.48 5.83 5.51
N LEU A 81 3.58 6.46 6.26
CA LEU A 81 3.58 6.41 7.74
C LEU A 81 3.37 5.02 8.33
N ASN A 82 2.71 4.14 7.60
CA ASN A 82 2.39 2.80 8.05
C ASN A 82 3.46 1.76 7.70
N VAL A 83 4.62 2.17 7.18
CA VAL A 83 5.78 1.29 6.99
C VAL A 83 6.55 1.19 8.30
N ILE A 84 6.75 -0.03 8.79
CA ILE A 84 7.56 -0.31 9.98
C ILE A 84 8.80 -1.05 9.54
N PRO A 85 9.98 -0.40 9.50
CA PRO A 85 11.24 -1.06 9.23
C PRO A 85 11.69 -1.84 10.48
N THR A 86 12.12 -3.07 10.29
CA THR A 86 12.69 -3.93 11.33
C THR A 86 14.00 -4.56 10.85
N MET A 87 14.77 -5.16 11.74
CA MET A 87 16.05 -5.80 11.41
C MET A 87 17.01 -4.87 10.63
N GLY A 88 17.15 -3.63 11.09
CA GLY A 88 18.00 -2.65 10.38
C GLY A 88 17.47 -2.23 9.02
N GLY A 89 16.15 -2.21 8.82
CA GLY A 89 15.53 -1.84 7.55
C GLY A 89 15.47 -2.94 6.49
N LYS A 90 15.98 -4.14 6.81
CA LYS A 90 15.93 -5.28 5.87
C LYS A 90 14.55 -5.90 5.76
N VAL A 91 13.74 -5.82 6.81
CA VAL A 91 12.36 -6.30 6.81
C VAL A 91 11.42 -5.12 6.97
N LEU A 92 10.44 -5.04 6.09
CA LEU A 92 9.36 -4.07 6.16
C LEU A 92 8.07 -4.76 6.56
N ALA A 93 7.34 -4.16 7.48
CA ALA A 93 5.99 -4.55 7.85
C ALA A 93 5.03 -3.39 7.65
N SER A 94 3.77 -3.68 7.31
CA SER A 94 2.72 -2.66 7.34
C SER A 94 2.11 -2.59 8.74
N LEU A 95 1.86 -1.38 9.21
CA LEU A 95 1.10 -1.17 10.44
C LEU A 95 -0.31 -1.73 10.27
N THR A 96 -0.73 -2.54 11.24
CA THR A 96 -2.01 -3.27 11.20
C THR A 96 -3.02 -2.75 12.24
N ASP A 97 -2.83 -1.53 12.71
CA ASP A 97 -3.64 -0.91 13.75
C ASP A 97 -4.05 0.53 13.38
N GLY A 98 -5.04 1.07 14.08
CA GLY A 98 -5.47 2.46 13.99
C GLY A 98 -6.03 2.90 12.63
N GLY A 99 -6.59 1.97 11.84
CA GLY A 99 -7.07 2.24 10.48
C GLY A 99 -6.00 2.09 9.40
N CYS A 100 -4.71 2.08 9.76
CA CYS A 100 -3.60 1.94 8.82
C CYS A 100 -3.55 0.59 8.13
N GLN A 101 -4.17 -0.45 8.69
CA GLN A 101 -4.27 -1.79 8.10
C GLN A 101 -5.00 -1.82 6.75
N TYR A 102 -5.81 -0.82 6.47
CA TYR A 102 -6.53 -0.69 5.19
C TYR A 102 -5.73 0.07 4.14
N LEU A 103 -4.72 0.82 4.54
CA LEU A 103 -3.93 1.68 3.68
C LEU A 103 -2.74 0.92 3.08
N ILE A 104 -2.42 1.23 1.83
CA ILE A 104 -1.23 0.69 1.18
C ILE A 104 0.01 1.37 1.78
N ALA A 105 0.93 0.56 2.25
CA ALA A 105 2.25 0.99 2.66
C ALA A 105 3.16 1.09 1.43
N GLY A 106 3.90 2.18 1.29
CA GLY A 106 4.83 2.40 0.19
C GLY A 106 6.22 2.76 0.69
N ALA A 107 7.25 2.20 0.07
CA ALA A 107 8.64 2.47 0.40
C ALA A 107 9.49 2.50 -0.87
N ARG A 108 10.24 3.58 -1.07
CA ARG A 108 11.21 3.75 -2.15
C ARG A 108 12.62 3.66 -1.60
N ALA A 109 13.50 2.91 -2.31
CA ALA A 109 14.89 2.78 -1.92
C ALA A 109 15.66 4.09 -2.09
N ASN A 110 16.70 4.27 -1.29
CA ASN A 110 17.56 5.46 -1.30
C ASN A 110 18.56 5.49 -2.45
N VAL A 111 18.66 4.41 -3.22
CA VAL A 111 19.58 4.30 -4.37
C VAL A 111 18.80 3.86 -5.60
N GLY A 112 18.92 4.64 -6.67
CA GLY A 112 18.36 4.36 -7.97
C GLY A 112 19.41 4.05 -9.01
N MET A 113 19.01 3.41 -10.11
CA MET A 113 19.87 3.07 -11.24
C MET A 113 19.58 3.97 -12.43
N LYS A 114 20.63 4.47 -13.08
CA LYS A 114 20.56 5.25 -14.33
C LYS A 114 21.12 4.53 -15.54
N ALA A 115 21.82 3.41 -15.34
CA ALA A 115 22.41 2.60 -16.38
C ALA A 115 22.69 1.18 -15.86
N GLY A 116 23.04 0.26 -16.77
CA GLY A 116 23.42 -1.11 -16.45
C GLY A 116 22.22 -2.02 -16.22
N ARG A 117 22.51 -3.25 -15.76
CA ARG A 117 21.50 -4.29 -15.52
C ARG A 117 21.65 -4.83 -14.11
N TYR A 118 20.62 -4.62 -13.30
CA TYR A 118 20.65 -4.93 -11.86
C TYR A 118 19.33 -5.51 -11.39
N MET A 119 19.42 -6.41 -10.40
CA MET A 119 18.29 -7.05 -9.75
C MET A 119 18.24 -6.68 -8.27
N PHE A 120 17.04 -6.59 -7.72
CA PHE A 120 16.78 -6.72 -6.29
C PHE A 120 15.72 -7.79 -6.07
N GLU A 121 15.69 -8.34 -4.86
CA GLU A 121 14.70 -9.34 -4.50
C GLU A 121 13.91 -8.91 -3.27
N SER A 122 12.67 -9.37 -3.23
CA SER A 122 11.80 -9.28 -2.07
C SER A 122 11.21 -10.65 -1.77
N ARG A 123 11.22 -11.06 -0.49
CA ARG A 123 10.57 -12.29 -0.06
C ARG A 123 9.41 -11.97 0.86
N ILE A 124 8.23 -12.48 0.55
CA ILE A 124 7.02 -12.33 1.37
C ILE A 124 7.11 -13.33 2.51
N LEU A 125 7.44 -12.85 3.72
CA LEU A 125 7.66 -13.71 4.90
C LEU A 125 6.34 -14.15 5.54
N GLU A 126 5.41 -13.22 5.67
CA GLU A 126 4.19 -13.45 6.42
C GLU A 126 3.05 -12.62 5.83
N VAL A 127 1.86 -13.19 5.87
CA VAL A 127 0.61 -12.50 5.59
C VAL A 127 -0.07 -12.24 6.93
N LEU A 128 -0.26 -10.97 7.23
CA LEU A 128 -0.89 -10.52 8.46
C LEU A 128 -2.41 -10.66 8.34
N PRO A 129 -3.09 -11.07 9.42
CA PRO A 129 -4.53 -11.07 9.42
C PRO A 129 -5.04 -9.64 9.26
N LEU A 130 -5.79 -9.38 8.21
CA LEU A 130 -6.50 -8.13 8.06
C LEU A 130 -7.89 -8.33 8.68
N PRO A 131 -8.32 -7.44 9.58
CA PRO A 131 -9.68 -7.53 10.10
C PRO A 131 -10.66 -7.41 8.94
N ASP A 132 -11.67 -8.27 8.97
CA ASP A 132 -12.75 -8.18 8.01
C ASP A 132 -13.36 -6.78 8.08
N ALA A 133 -13.43 -6.10 6.97
CA ALA A 133 -14.16 -4.83 6.85
C ALA A 133 -15.68 -5.03 7.00
N GLY A 134 -16.06 -6.15 7.60
CA GLY A 134 -17.42 -6.58 7.86
C GLY A 134 -18.14 -5.60 8.80
N GLY A 135 -18.86 -4.70 8.20
CA GLY A 135 -19.73 -3.79 8.94
C GLY A 135 -19.73 -2.34 8.47
N PHE A 136 -18.82 -1.92 7.62
CA PHE A 136 -18.86 -0.57 7.07
C PHE A 136 -19.71 -0.50 5.80
N GLY A 137 -20.94 -0.49 6.00
CA GLY A 137 -22.11 0.23 5.56
C GLY A 137 -22.33 0.43 4.06
N ARG A 138 -21.59 -0.12 3.12
CA ARG A 138 -22.03 -0.26 1.74
C ARG A 138 -21.76 -1.68 1.25
N LYS A 139 -22.84 -2.40 0.92
CA LYS A 139 -22.78 -3.62 0.14
C LYS A 139 -21.91 -3.35 -1.09
N GLY A 140 -20.71 -3.94 -1.13
CA GLY A 140 -19.80 -3.82 -2.28
C GLY A 140 -18.44 -3.14 -2.02
N ALA A 141 -18.12 -2.72 -0.80
CA ALA A 141 -16.74 -2.33 -0.50
C ALA A 141 -15.86 -3.58 -0.56
N PRO A 142 -14.83 -3.62 -1.42
CA PRO A 142 -13.95 -4.77 -1.49
C PRO A 142 -13.26 -4.95 -0.13
N ALA A 143 -13.30 -6.18 0.37
CA ALA A 143 -12.54 -6.55 1.56
C ALA A 143 -11.07 -6.16 1.33
N SER A 144 -10.45 -5.54 2.32
CA SER A 144 -9.05 -5.18 2.26
C SER A 144 -8.21 -6.46 2.12
N LYS A 145 -7.63 -6.67 0.94
CA LYS A 145 -6.84 -7.86 0.61
C LYS A 145 -5.36 -7.58 0.82
N ALA A 146 -4.65 -8.56 1.38
CA ALA A 146 -3.20 -8.53 1.43
C ALA A 146 -2.63 -8.48 0.00
N MET A 147 -1.63 -7.63 -0.22
CA MET A 147 -1.06 -7.42 -1.56
C MET A 147 0.39 -6.95 -1.48
N VAL A 148 1.13 -7.22 -2.54
CA VAL A 148 2.47 -6.65 -2.79
C VAL A 148 2.52 -6.15 -4.22
N ARG A 149 3.09 -4.99 -4.42
CA ARG A 149 3.50 -4.41 -5.70
C ARG A 149 4.98 -4.15 -5.62
N VAL A 150 5.72 -4.59 -6.61
CA VAL A 150 7.18 -4.50 -6.62
C VAL A 150 7.68 -4.01 -7.97
N GLY A 151 8.54 -3.01 -7.99
CA GLY A 151 9.02 -2.43 -9.24
C GLY A 151 9.93 -1.22 -9.03
N PHE A 152 9.76 -0.23 -9.88
CA PHE A 152 10.58 0.97 -9.91
C PHE A 152 9.75 2.23 -10.09
N SER A 153 10.29 3.35 -9.63
CA SER A 153 9.71 4.67 -9.81
C SER A 153 10.78 5.76 -9.85
N THR A 154 10.43 6.94 -10.31
CA THR A 154 11.30 8.13 -10.23
C THR A 154 11.29 8.71 -8.81
N ALA A 155 12.32 9.47 -8.47
CA ALA A 155 12.35 10.24 -7.22
C ALA A 155 11.19 11.25 -7.19
N GLY A 156 10.59 11.44 -6.01
CA GLY A 156 9.49 12.39 -5.82
C GLY A 156 8.12 11.93 -6.32
N SER A 157 8.02 10.81 -7.07
CA SER A 157 6.71 10.26 -7.47
C SER A 157 5.93 9.74 -6.25
N PRO A 158 4.59 9.60 -6.33
CA PRO A 158 3.78 9.09 -5.23
C PRO A 158 4.29 7.78 -4.65
N LEU A 159 4.14 7.58 -3.32
CA LEU A 159 4.60 6.37 -2.63
C LEU A 159 3.64 5.18 -2.75
N VAL A 160 2.41 5.41 -3.19
CA VAL A 160 1.51 4.32 -3.55
C VAL A 160 1.71 4.00 -5.02
N LEU A 161 2.27 2.81 -5.30
CA LEU A 161 2.44 2.36 -6.68
C LEU A 161 1.08 2.20 -7.37
N GLY A 162 0.92 2.84 -8.52
CA GLY A 162 -0.31 2.87 -9.30
C GLY A 162 -0.97 4.24 -9.40
N ASP A 163 -0.41 5.27 -8.75
CA ASP A 163 -0.96 6.63 -8.73
C ASP A 163 -0.35 7.55 -9.81
N SER A 164 0.68 7.10 -10.52
CA SER A 164 1.42 7.95 -11.47
C SER A 164 2.02 7.15 -12.61
N GLU A 165 2.08 7.74 -13.79
CA GLU A 165 2.80 7.23 -14.97
C GLU A 165 4.33 7.13 -14.76
N GLU A 166 4.86 7.72 -13.70
CA GLU A 166 6.27 7.67 -13.33
C GLU A 166 6.65 6.41 -12.54
N GLN A 167 5.79 5.40 -12.60
CA GLN A 167 5.90 4.15 -11.84
C GLN A 167 5.66 2.94 -12.75
N VAL A 168 6.46 1.90 -12.55
CA VAL A 168 6.32 0.63 -13.24
C VAL A 168 6.51 -0.50 -12.24
N PHE A 169 5.59 -1.47 -12.22
CA PHE A 169 5.61 -2.52 -11.20
C PHE A 169 4.86 -3.78 -11.61
N PHE A 170 5.12 -4.86 -10.88
CA PHE A 170 4.34 -6.09 -10.91
C PHE A 170 3.52 -6.22 -9.64
N ASP A 171 2.29 -6.69 -9.76
CA ASP A 171 1.38 -6.96 -8.63
C ASP A 171 1.27 -8.46 -8.31
N THR A 172 0.85 -8.80 -7.09
CA THR A 172 0.65 -10.18 -6.62
C THR A 172 -0.30 -11.00 -7.48
N ASP A 173 -1.21 -10.37 -8.21
CA ASP A 173 -2.14 -11.06 -9.10
C ASP A 173 -1.55 -11.31 -10.51
N GLY A 174 -0.25 -11.10 -10.70
CA GLY A 174 0.47 -11.37 -11.94
C GLY A 174 0.34 -10.30 -13.02
N GLY A 175 -0.04 -9.10 -12.63
CA GLY A 175 -0.14 -7.94 -13.53
C GLY A 175 1.16 -7.17 -13.62
N PHE A 176 1.49 -6.72 -14.82
CA PHE A 176 2.44 -5.64 -15.08
C PHE A 176 1.65 -4.33 -15.19
N CYS A 177 2.09 -3.32 -14.47
CA CYS A 177 1.38 -2.05 -14.36
C CYS A 177 2.27 -0.87 -14.70
N VAL A 178 1.70 0.09 -15.42
CA VAL A 178 2.26 1.41 -15.68
C VAL A 178 1.19 2.41 -15.26
N GLY A 179 1.46 3.20 -14.22
CA GLY A 179 0.43 4.03 -13.63
C GLY A 179 -0.83 3.23 -13.29
N THR A 180 -1.96 3.63 -13.83
CA THR A 180 -3.26 2.94 -13.65
C THR A 180 -3.51 1.79 -14.63
N THR A 181 -2.70 1.70 -15.70
CA THR A 181 -2.86 0.67 -16.73
C THR A 181 -2.26 -0.65 -16.26
N ARG A 182 -3.04 -1.73 -16.34
CA ARG A 182 -2.66 -3.07 -15.91
C ARG A 182 -2.81 -4.10 -17.01
N LYS A 183 -1.75 -4.91 -17.23
CA LYS A 183 -1.72 -6.02 -18.18
C LYS A 183 -1.36 -7.31 -17.44
N PRO A 184 -2.16 -8.39 -17.52
CA PRO A 184 -1.78 -9.69 -16.95
C PRO A 184 -0.62 -10.28 -17.77
N VAL A 185 0.49 -10.63 -17.12
CA VAL A 185 1.71 -11.10 -17.81
C VAL A 185 2.30 -12.36 -17.19
N CYS A 186 1.98 -12.69 -15.95
CA CYS A 186 2.54 -13.84 -15.26
C CYS A 186 1.56 -14.49 -14.29
N ARG A 187 1.98 -15.60 -13.69
CA ARG A 187 1.24 -16.24 -12.61
C ARG A 187 1.23 -15.38 -11.35
N LYS A 188 0.26 -15.59 -10.49
CA LYS A 188 0.21 -14.97 -9.16
C LYS A 188 1.41 -15.42 -8.31
N PHE A 189 1.86 -14.53 -7.43
CA PHE A 189 2.87 -14.83 -6.42
C PHE A 189 2.39 -14.36 -5.04
N PHE A 190 2.83 -15.06 -3.99
CA PHE A 190 2.35 -14.76 -2.65
C PHE A 190 3.34 -15.27 -1.57
N ARG A 191 2.81 -15.60 -0.39
CA ARG A 191 3.55 -16.01 0.80
C ARG A 191 4.66 -17.03 0.49
N ASP A 192 5.77 -16.88 1.21
CA ASP A 192 6.99 -17.70 1.15
C ASP A 192 7.76 -17.68 -0.17
N GLN A 193 7.25 -16.95 -1.18
CA GLN A 193 7.93 -16.81 -2.46
C GLN A 193 8.92 -15.65 -2.45
N THR A 194 10.02 -15.86 -3.17
CA THR A 194 11.02 -14.83 -3.46
C THR A 194 10.73 -14.24 -4.84
N VAL A 195 10.56 -12.94 -4.87
CA VAL A 195 10.26 -12.18 -6.09
C VAL A 195 11.46 -11.31 -6.44
N GLY A 196 12.11 -11.62 -7.56
CA GLY A 196 13.21 -10.82 -8.10
C GLY A 196 12.73 -9.91 -9.22
N VAL A 197 13.14 -8.66 -9.18
CA VAL A 197 12.85 -7.68 -10.22
C VAL A 197 14.13 -7.20 -10.85
N LEU A 198 14.29 -7.51 -12.13
CA LEU A 198 15.44 -7.15 -12.94
C LEU A 198 15.12 -5.90 -13.76
N LEU A 199 15.91 -4.85 -13.57
CA LEU A 199 15.91 -3.66 -14.41
C LEU A 199 17.09 -3.76 -15.40
N ASN A 200 16.81 -3.67 -16.68
CA ASN A 200 17.80 -3.70 -17.73
C ASN A 200 17.85 -2.36 -18.48
N LEU A 201 18.84 -1.55 -18.13
CA LEU A 201 19.18 -0.29 -18.80
C LEU A 201 20.51 -0.39 -19.59
N ASP A 202 21.01 -1.61 -19.81
CA ASP A 202 22.25 -1.81 -20.54
C ASP A 202 22.00 -1.65 -22.04
N THR A 203 22.57 -0.62 -22.62
CA THR A 203 22.45 -0.27 -24.05
C THR A 203 23.01 -1.33 -24.98
N LYS A 204 23.84 -2.26 -24.48
CA LYS A 204 24.40 -3.37 -25.23
C LYS A 204 23.52 -4.62 -25.19
N SER A 205 22.52 -4.64 -24.32
CA SER A 205 21.59 -5.76 -24.18
C SER A 205 20.47 -5.68 -25.21
N GLU A 206 20.11 -6.83 -25.78
CA GLU A 206 18.91 -6.93 -26.63
C GLU A 206 17.62 -6.58 -25.87
N ASN A 207 17.63 -6.75 -24.53
CA ASN A 207 16.52 -6.41 -23.64
C ASN A 207 16.68 -5.02 -23.00
N ASN A 208 17.39 -4.10 -23.64
CA ASN A 208 17.54 -2.74 -23.11
C ASN A 208 16.18 -2.08 -22.86
N ASN A 209 16.11 -1.23 -21.84
CA ASN A 209 14.90 -0.52 -21.40
C ASN A 209 13.74 -1.47 -21.08
N THR A 210 14.02 -2.55 -20.36
CA THR A 210 12.99 -3.48 -19.90
C THR A 210 13.06 -3.74 -18.41
N ILE A 211 11.95 -4.24 -17.88
CA ILE A 211 11.82 -4.78 -16.53
C ILE A 211 11.32 -6.22 -16.62
N SER A 212 11.92 -7.12 -15.83
CA SER A 212 11.57 -8.55 -15.82
C SER A 212 11.28 -9.04 -14.40
N LEU A 213 10.36 -9.98 -14.28
CA LEU A 213 9.98 -10.60 -13.02
C LEU A 213 10.47 -12.04 -12.95
N PHE A 214 11.03 -12.39 -11.78
CA PHE A 214 11.44 -13.75 -11.44
C PHE A 214 10.71 -14.16 -10.16
N ILE A 215 10.21 -15.39 -10.12
CA ILE A 215 9.56 -15.97 -8.94
C ILE A 215 10.34 -17.22 -8.56
N ASP A 216 10.93 -17.24 -7.37
CA ASP A 216 11.78 -18.31 -6.85
C ASP A 216 12.96 -18.65 -7.79
N GLY A 217 13.56 -17.65 -8.42
CA GLY A 217 14.69 -17.78 -9.35
C GLY A 217 14.29 -18.11 -10.78
N VAL A 218 13.03 -18.37 -11.06
CA VAL A 218 12.53 -18.70 -12.40
C VAL A 218 11.87 -17.49 -13.04
N ARG A 219 12.15 -17.22 -14.30
CA ARG A 219 11.53 -16.15 -15.07
C ARG A 219 10.00 -16.34 -15.10
N ALA A 220 9.28 -15.33 -14.69
CA ALA A 220 7.81 -15.37 -14.59
C ALA A 220 7.09 -14.84 -15.83
N CYS A 221 7.73 -13.90 -16.57
CA CYS A 221 7.16 -13.30 -17.77
C CYS A 221 8.26 -12.88 -18.76
N GLN A 222 7.87 -12.61 -19.99
CA GLN A 222 8.74 -11.97 -20.97
C GLN A 222 9.16 -10.59 -20.47
N PRO A 223 10.36 -10.08 -20.85
CA PRO A 223 10.75 -8.71 -20.53
C PRO A 223 9.67 -7.71 -20.93
N GLN A 224 9.29 -6.85 -20.03
CA GLN A 224 8.29 -5.80 -20.27
C GLN A 224 9.02 -4.49 -20.56
N ALA A 225 8.65 -3.83 -21.66
CA ALA A 225 9.27 -2.56 -22.05
C ALA A 225 8.93 -1.45 -21.02
N LEU A 226 9.93 -0.65 -20.70
CA LEU A 226 9.74 0.57 -19.93
C LEU A 226 9.00 1.60 -20.80
N PRO A 227 8.03 2.33 -20.23
CA PRO A 227 7.40 3.46 -20.91
C PRO A 227 8.45 4.49 -21.37
N GLU A 228 8.21 5.14 -22.48
CA GLU A 228 9.10 6.20 -23.01
C GLU A 228 9.40 7.28 -21.97
N GLY A 229 8.39 7.67 -21.17
CA GLY A 229 8.53 8.66 -20.11
C GLY A 229 9.46 8.25 -18.96
N LEU A 230 9.84 6.97 -18.85
CA LEU A 230 10.79 6.46 -17.85
C LEU A 230 12.18 6.16 -18.42
N GLN A 231 12.33 6.07 -19.73
CA GLN A 231 13.61 5.81 -20.37
C GLN A 231 14.57 6.98 -20.15
N GLY A 232 15.82 6.66 -19.83
CA GLY A 232 16.85 7.67 -19.53
C GLY A 232 16.71 8.36 -18.16
N LYS A 233 15.66 8.04 -17.40
CA LYS A 233 15.51 8.53 -16.01
C LYS A 233 16.18 7.59 -15.03
N THR A 234 16.57 8.14 -13.87
CA THR A 234 17.01 7.32 -12.73
C THR A 234 15.81 6.65 -12.10
N LEU A 235 15.84 5.32 -11.98
CA LEU A 235 14.77 4.51 -11.46
C LEU A 235 15.16 3.89 -10.12
N PHE A 236 14.34 4.13 -9.11
CA PHE A 236 14.54 3.66 -7.74
C PHE A 236 13.69 2.43 -7.48
N PRO A 237 14.23 1.36 -6.86
CA PRO A 237 13.42 0.26 -6.38
C PRO A 237 12.29 0.75 -5.49
N HIS A 238 11.10 0.26 -5.74
CA HIS A 238 9.91 0.70 -5.04
C HIS A 238 9.02 -0.50 -4.70
N LEU A 239 8.58 -0.53 -3.45
CA LEU A 239 7.70 -1.54 -2.92
C LEU A 239 6.43 -0.88 -2.39
N ALA A 240 5.26 -1.41 -2.76
CA ALA A 240 4.01 -1.06 -2.12
C ALA A 240 3.30 -2.33 -1.65
N PHE A 241 2.81 -2.33 -0.41
CA PHE A 241 2.30 -3.56 0.20
C PHE A 241 1.23 -3.26 1.26
N ARG A 242 0.42 -4.25 1.56
CA ARG A 242 -0.59 -4.19 2.61
C ARG A 242 -0.78 -5.56 3.23
N GLY A 243 -0.82 -5.62 4.58
CA GLY A 243 -1.08 -6.84 5.33
C GLY A 243 -0.02 -7.91 5.15
N VAL A 244 1.25 -7.55 4.96
CA VAL A 244 2.36 -8.49 4.80
C VAL A 244 3.62 -7.98 5.49
N LYS A 245 4.54 -8.93 5.76
CA LYS A 245 5.95 -8.64 6.09
C LYS A 245 6.82 -9.07 4.92
N VAL A 246 7.73 -8.21 4.50
CA VAL A 246 8.57 -8.42 3.32
C VAL A 246 10.05 -8.26 3.70
N LEU A 247 10.87 -9.27 3.37
CA LEU A 247 12.32 -9.21 3.48
C LEU A 247 12.90 -8.71 2.14
N MET A 248 13.79 -7.73 2.20
CA MET A 248 14.48 -7.19 1.03
C MET A 248 15.88 -7.76 0.90
N ASN A 249 16.30 -8.01 -0.33
CA ASN A 249 17.66 -8.40 -0.66
C ASN A 249 18.22 -7.51 -1.78
N TRP A 250 19.22 -6.76 -1.43
CA TRP A 250 19.95 -5.90 -2.36
C TRP A 250 21.22 -6.58 -2.93
N GLY A 251 21.57 -7.75 -2.41
CA GLY A 251 22.79 -8.49 -2.75
C GLY A 251 23.72 -8.68 -1.53
N PRO A 252 24.94 -9.16 -1.77
CA PRO A 252 25.62 -9.33 -3.08
C PRO A 252 25.10 -10.49 -3.94
N GLU A 253 24.48 -11.50 -3.34
CA GLU A 253 23.98 -12.69 -4.01
C GLU A 253 22.45 -12.76 -4.01
N PRO A 254 21.85 -13.38 -5.05
CA PRO A 254 20.41 -13.62 -5.05
C PRO A 254 20.03 -14.68 -4.01
N MET A 255 18.85 -14.54 -3.42
CA MET A 255 18.28 -15.53 -2.47
C MET A 255 17.96 -16.87 -3.14
N LYS A 256 17.72 -16.87 -4.43
CA LYS A 256 17.39 -18.04 -5.24
C LYS A 256 18.31 -18.11 -6.45
N ALA A 257 18.79 -19.32 -6.78
CA ALA A 257 19.60 -19.52 -7.97
C ALA A 257 18.86 -19.05 -9.23
N LEU A 258 19.55 -18.31 -10.07
CA LEU A 258 19.06 -17.82 -11.37
C LEU A 258 19.67 -18.64 -12.50
N PRO A 259 19.02 -18.74 -13.66
CA PRO A 259 19.54 -19.45 -14.82
C PRO A 259 20.70 -18.72 -15.51
N PHE A 260 21.07 -17.53 -15.07
CA PHE A 260 22.18 -16.70 -15.56
C PHE A 260 22.84 -15.94 -14.42
N LYS A 261 24.07 -15.48 -14.60
CA LYS A 261 24.75 -14.63 -13.64
C LYS A 261 24.17 -13.23 -13.70
N CYS A 262 23.57 -12.80 -12.59
CA CYS A 262 22.99 -11.48 -12.45
C CYS A 262 23.75 -10.65 -11.41
N ARG A 263 23.95 -9.37 -11.69
CA ARG A 263 24.42 -8.42 -10.69
C ARG A 263 23.26 -7.93 -9.85
N MET A 264 23.44 -8.02 -8.54
CA MET A 264 22.50 -7.43 -7.61
C MET A 264 22.75 -5.94 -7.48
N LEU A 265 21.73 -5.21 -7.09
CA LEU A 265 21.75 -3.76 -6.97
C LEU A 265 22.83 -3.27 -5.99
N GLY A 266 23.08 -4.02 -4.90
CA GLY A 266 24.13 -3.73 -3.92
C GLY A 266 25.55 -3.89 -4.45
N THR A 267 25.75 -4.49 -5.62
CA THR A 267 27.05 -4.62 -6.29
C THR A 267 27.21 -3.69 -7.49
N ALA A 268 26.29 -2.75 -7.66
CA ALA A 268 26.34 -1.81 -8.76
C ALA A 268 27.55 -0.87 -8.64
N PRO A 269 28.19 -0.50 -9.76
CA PRO A 269 29.23 0.53 -9.73
C PRO A 269 28.62 1.90 -9.39
N ASP A 270 29.42 2.74 -8.75
CA ASP A 270 29.09 4.11 -8.38
C ASP A 270 28.65 4.96 -9.61
N ALA A 271 29.22 4.66 -10.77
CA ALA A 271 28.87 5.32 -12.02
C ALA A 271 27.43 5.07 -12.48
N ASP A 272 26.83 3.92 -12.14
CA ASP A 272 25.49 3.53 -12.56
C ASP A 272 24.44 3.85 -11.48
N ALA A 273 24.87 4.05 -10.22
CA ALA A 273 24.03 4.33 -9.06
C ALA A 273 23.85 5.83 -8.81
N VAL A 274 22.69 6.18 -8.32
CA VAL A 274 22.38 7.55 -7.87
C VAL A 274 21.76 7.47 -6.48
N LYS A 275 22.41 8.10 -5.49
CA LYS A 275 21.85 8.19 -4.14
C LYS A 275 20.83 9.32 -4.10
N ALA A 276 19.63 9.03 -3.61
CA ALA A 276 18.63 10.04 -3.33
C ALA A 276 19.12 10.97 -2.22
N LYS A 277 18.87 12.26 -2.37
CA LYS A 277 19.08 13.21 -1.29
C LYS A 277 17.93 13.06 -0.30
N ALA A 278 18.23 12.62 0.92
CA ALA A 278 17.27 12.67 2.00
C ALA A 278 17.37 14.03 2.69
N PRO A 279 16.25 14.68 3.03
CA PRO A 279 16.29 15.80 3.96
C PRO A 279 16.74 15.27 5.33
N GLU A 280 17.77 15.89 5.87
CA GLU A 280 18.26 15.56 7.22
C GLU A 280 17.74 16.64 8.18
N GLY A 281 17.33 16.23 9.37
CA GLY A 281 16.93 17.15 10.43
C GLY A 281 18.12 18.02 10.86
N LYS A 282 17.88 19.28 11.16
CA LYS A 282 18.89 20.18 11.72
C LYS A 282 19.31 19.64 13.09
N ASP A 283 20.59 19.46 13.29
CA ASP A 283 21.19 18.92 14.53
C ASP A 283 20.63 17.54 14.94
N GLY A 284 20.22 16.72 13.97
CA GLY A 284 19.59 15.41 14.23
C GLY A 284 18.22 15.48 14.91
N LYS A 285 17.61 16.67 14.92
CA LYS A 285 16.26 16.90 15.47
C LYS A 285 15.25 17.02 14.37
N TYR A 286 14.06 16.53 14.63
CA TYR A 286 12.91 16.62 13.75
C TYR A 286 11.77 17.32 14.45
N GLU A 287 11.00 18.06 13.71
CA GLU A 287 9.94 18.92 14.23
C GLU A 287 8.57 18.45 13.75
N VAL A 288 7.57 18.63 14.62
CA VAL A 288 6.16 18.45 14.28
C VAL A 288 5.50 19.80 14.45
N VAL A 289 5.16 20.44 13.34
CA VAL A 289 4.44 21.72 13.33
C VAL A 289 2.95 21.45 13.38
N LEU A 290 2.31 21.99 14.40
CA LEU A 290 0.87 21.94 14.62
C LEU A 290 0.32 23.36 14.56
N PRO A 291 -0.04 23.88 13.38
CA PRO A 291 -0.60 25.22 13.29
C PRO A 291 -1.91 25.31 14.05
N VAL A 292 -2.10 26.41 14.77
CA VAL A 292 -3.29 26.71 15.56
C VAL A 292 -3.82 28.09 15.18
N GLY A 293 -5.08 28.37 15.47
CA GLY A 293 -5.68 29.68 15.20
C GLY A 293 -6.04 29.92 13.72
N PHE A 294 -6.06 28.87 12.89
CA PHE A 294 -6.51 29.00 11.50
C PHE A 294 -8.00 28.71 11.39
N PRO A 295 -8.75 29.52 10.61
CA PRO A 295 -10.15 29.24 10.33
C PRO A 295 -10.31 27.97 9.52
N ASP A 296 -11.51 27.40 9.52
CA ASP A 296 -11.82 26.17 8.77
C ASP A 296 -11.75 26.39 7.24
N GLU A 297 -11.74 27.64 6.77
CA GLU A 297 -11.63 28.00 5.34
C GLU A 297 -10.26 28.59 5.04
N GLY A 298 -9.71 28.29 3.84
CA GLY A 298 -8.42 28.82 3.39
C GLY A 298 -7.20 28.23 4.09
N THR A 299 -7.36 27.28 4.98
CA THR A 299 -6.29 26.69 5.79
C THR A 299 -5.26 25.98 4.95
N PHE A 300 -5.68 25.31 3.86
CA PHE A 300 -4.78 24.57 2.99
C PHE A 300 -3.92 25.46 2.07
N GLU A 301 -4.34 26.68 1.78
CA GLU A 301 -3.52 27.66 1.06
C GLU A 301 -2.25 27.99 1.86
N TRP A 302 -2.40 28.19 3.18
CA TRP A 302 -1.25 28.38 4.05
C TRP A 302 -0.36 27.14 4.06
N LEU A 303 -0.93 25.93 4.15
CA LEU A 303 -0.19 24.68 4.17
C LEU A 303 0.61 24.48 2.88
N ASP A 304 0.01 24.80 1.73
CA ASP A 304 0.68 24.70 0.43
C ASP A 304 1.85 25.67 0.35
N SER A 305 1.66 26.92 0.77
CA SER A 305 2.74 27.92 0.85
C SER A 305 3.83 27.53 1.84
N PHE A 306 3.47 26.95 2.97
CA PHE A 306 4.43 26.44 3.95
C PHE A 306 5.29 25.31 3.37
N LEU A 307 4.69 24.33 2.70
CA LEU A 307 5.39 23.19 2.10
C LEU A 307 6.29 23.61 0.92
N GLU A 308 5.88 24.61 0.16
CA GLU A 308 6.71 25.19 -0.92
C GLU A 308 8.00 25.83 -0.36
N GLN A 309 7.90 26.50 0.79
CA GLN A 309 9.03 27.14 1.45
C GLN A 309 9.87 26.17 2.29
N ASN A 310 9.28 25.05 2.73
CA ASN A 310 9.91 24.07 3.62
C ASN A 310 9.78 22.65 3.05
N PRO A 311 10.53 22.34 1.97
CA PRO A 311 10.41 21.04 1.28
C PRO A 311 10.89 19.84 2.13
N GLU A 312 11.56 20.09 3.26
CA GLU A 312 11.96 19.07 4.23
C GLU A 312 10.81 18.59 5.13
N TYR A 313 9.66 19.28 5.11
CA TYR A 313 8.48 18.87 5.86
C TYR A 313 7.58 17.94 5.05
N VAL A 314 7.00 16.99 5.72
CA VAL A 314 6.00 16.08 5.16
C VAL A 314 4.61 16.49 5.64
N GLU A 315 3.71 16.68 4.71
CA GLU A 315 2.30 16.94 5.03
C GLU A 315 1.65 15.73 5.67
N LEU A 316 0.98 15.96 6.78
CA LEU A 316 0.07 15.02 7.40
C LEU A 316 -1.25 15.74 7.71
N SER A 317 -2.19 15.61 6.80
CA SER A 317 -3.47 16.32 6.84
C SER A 317 -4.64 15.43 6.50
N ASP A 318 -5.84 15.90 6.77
CA ASP A 318 -7.08 15.24 6.40
C ASP A 318 -7.14 14.97 4.89
N ARG A 319 -6.80 15.95 4.06
CA ARG A 319 -6.78 15.80 2.60
C ARG A 319 -5.77 14.74 2.15
N LYS A 320 -4.61 14.67 2.80
CA LYS A 320 -3.55 13.70 2.47
C LYS A 320 -3.98 12.28 2.81
N ILE A 321 -4.63 12.09 3.97
CA ILE A 321 -5.16 10.77 4.37
C ILE A 321 -6.30 10.33 3.47
N ILE A 322 -7.22 11.22 3.12
CA ILE A 322 -8.31 10.91 2.18
C ILE A 322 -7.74 10.50 0.82
N LYS A 323 -6.77 11.24 0.29
CA LYS A 323 -6.09 10.88 -0.95
C LYS A 323 -5.42 9.51 -0.85
N TRP A 324 -4.70 9.26 0.24
CA TRP A 324 -4.05 7.98 0.49
C TRP A 324 -5.06 6.83 0.61
N ALA A 325 -6.19 7.04 1.27
CA ALA A 325 -7.27 6.08 1.35
C ALA A 325 -7.84 5.75 -0.04
N ALA A 326 -8.08 6.77 -0.87
CA ALA A 326 -8.54 6.60 -2.25
C ALA A 326 -7.54 5.78 -3.08
N SER A 327 -6.26 6.12 -3.03
CA SER A 327 -5.18 5.37 -3.69
C SER A 327 -5.04 3.93 -3.18
N SER A 328 -5.45 3.68 -1.94
CA SER A 328 -5.49 2.34 -1.34
C SER A 328 -6.74 1.54 -1.72
N GLY A 329 -7.65 2.11 -2.52
CA GLY A 329 -8.89 1.48 -2.98
C GLY A 329 -10.01 1.47 -1.94
N MET A 330 -9.92 2.29 -0.88
CA MET A 330 -10.93 2.35 0.17
C MET A 330 -12.13 3.21 -0.22
N PHE A 331 -11.92 4.26 -1.03
CA PHE A 331 -12.93 5.22 -1.41
C PHE A 331 -12.98 5.41 -2.91
N SER A 332 -14.20 5.53 -3.43
CA SER A 332 -14.44 6.07 -4.75
C SER A 332 -14.48 7.60 -4.64
N SER A 333 -13.79 8.28 -5.52
CA SER A 333 -13.74 9.74 -5.62
C SER A 333 -15.14 10.41 -5.70
N ASN A 334 -16.16 9.65 -6.06
CA ASN A 334 -17.54 10.13 -6.21
C ASN A 334 -18.40 9.97 -4.94
N GLY A 335 -17.85 9.53 -3.82
CA GLY A 335 -18.63 9.16 -2.63
C GLY A 335 -18.57 10.12 -1.46
N TRP A 336 -17.68 11.09 -1.49
CA TRP A 336 -17.48 12.06 -0.40
C TRP A 336 -17.92 13.43 -0.87
N GLY A 337 -19.00 13.91 -0.29
CA GLY A 337 -19.59 15.22 -0.59
C GLY A 337 -18.85 16.40 0.03
N GLY A 338 -17.52 16.29 0.19
CA GLY A 338 -16.67 17.35 0.72
C GLY A 338 -15.68 17.86 -0.32
N SER A 339 -15.40 19.15 -0.32
CA SER A 339 -14.25 19.74 -1.02
C SER A 339 -12.95 19.21 -0.43
N ILE A 340 -11.86 19.21 -1.21
CA ILE A 340 -10.50 18.94 -0.71
C ILE A 340 -10.14 19.94 0.41
N ASP A 341 -10.65 21.15 0.32
CA ASP A 341 -10.42 22.22 1.30
C ASP A 341 -11.30 22.10 2.55
N LYS A 342 -12.35 21.30 2.49
CA LYS A 342 -13.24 21.01 3.62
C LYS A 342 -13.50 19.50 3.69
N PRO A 343 -12.50 18.69 4.02
CA PRO A 343 -12.64 17.25 4.06
C PRO A 343 -13.60 16.85 5.19
N ALA A 344 -14.31 15.74 5.00
CA ALA A 344 -15.12 15.15 6.04
C ALA A 344 -14.23 14.72 7.22
N PHE A 345 -14.70 14.92 8.46
CA PHE A 345 -13.94 14.60 9.65
C PHE A 345 -13.92 13.12 10.01
N ASN A 346 -14.73 12.34 9.36
CA ASN A 346 -14.72 10.89 9.49
C ASN A 346 -14.23 10.30 8.19
N TYR A 347 -13.08 9.65 8.25
CA TYR A 347 -12.47 9.01 7.08
C TYR A 347 -13.23 7.78 6.57
N GLY A 348 -14.30 7.35 7.27
CA GLY A 348 -15.08 6.16 6.91
C GLY A 348 -14.28 4.87 6.99
N MET A 349 -13.12 4.89 7.64
CA MET A 349 -12.29 3.72 7.89
C MET A 349 -12.42 3.29 9.35
N PRO A 350 -12.56 1.97 9.62
CA PRO A 350 -12.56 1.47 10.98
C PRO A 350 -11.29 1.88 11.74
N GLY A 351 -11.47 2.40 12.97
CA GLY A 351 -10.35 2.81 13.81
C GLY A 351 -9.70 4.14 13.44
N MET A 352 -10.18 4.83 12.40
CA MET A 352 -9.69 6.14 12.01
C MET A 352 -10.78 7.19 12.18
N ASP A 353 -10.58 8.10 13.10
CA ASP A 353 -11.46 9.21 13.47
C ASP A 353 -10.70 10.55 13.42
N ASP A 354 -11.34 11.62 13.84
CA ASP A 354 -10.77 12.98 13.84
C ASP A 354 -9.47 13.14 14.64
N SER A 355 -9.16 12.21 15.53
CA SER A 355 -7.93 12.25 16.35
C SER A 355 -6.86 11.29 15.86
N SER A 356 -7.11 10.56 14.77
CA SER A 356 -6.23 9.48 14.30
C SER A 356 -4.87 9.98 13.83
N ILE A 357 -4.81 11.16 13.18
CA ILE A 357 -3.55 11.76 12.74
C ILE A 357 -2.61 11.96 13.93
N ARG A 358 -3.10 12.53 15.02
CA ARG A 358 -2.31 12.78 16.23
C ARG A 358 -1.86 11.48 16.90
N ARG A 359 -2.74 10.48 16.94
CA ARG A 359 -2.38 9.15 17.45
C ARG A 359 -1.29 8.49 16.61
N ILE A 360 -1.42 8.53 15.30
CA ILE A 360 -0.42 7.98 14.37
C ILE A 360 0.93 8.68 14.58
N ILE A 361 0.97 10.01 14.63
CA ILE A 361 2.20 10.76 14.90
C ILE A 361 2.83 10.34 16.22
N ASN A 362 2.06 10.29 17.29
CA ASN A 362 2.59 9.89 18.60
C ASN A 362 3.17 8.47 18.59
N SER A 363 2.61 7.59 17.77
CA SER A 363 3.09 6.21 17.64
C SER A 363 4.34 6.08 16.77
N VAL A 364 4.47 6.89 15.70
CA VAL A 364 5.50 6.68 14.68
C VAL A 364 6.61 7.73 14.70
N ALA A 365 6.41 8.90 15.31
CA ALA A 365 7.39 9.98 15.27
C ALA A 365 8.75 9.58 15.88
N GLY A 366 8.74 8.75 16.93
CA GLY A 366 9.97 8.22 17.55
C GLY A 366 10.65 7.11 16.73
N LEU A 367 9.91 6.44 15.83
CA LEU A 367 10.42 5.33 15.01
C LEU A 367 10.87 5.80 13.63
N MET A 368 10.26 6.85 13.13
CA MET A 368 10.47 7.37 11.79
C MET A 368 10.74 8.88 11.85
N PRO A 369 11.98 9.26 12.15
CA PRO A 369 12.35 10.67 12.35
C PRO A 369 12.24 11.43 11.02
N ARG A 370 11.31 12.37 10.96
CA ARG A 370 11.12 13.33 9.86
C ARG A 370 10.35 14.55 10.35
N ASN A 371 10.48 15.66 9.65
CA ASN A 371 9.69 16.84 9.94
C ASN A 371 8.27 16.67 9.40
N TYR A 372 7.29 17.00 10.22
CA TYR A 372 5.88 16.96 9.85
C TYR A 372 5.24 18.33 10.00
N VAL A 373 4.34 18.65 9.09
CA VAL A 373 3.32 19.67 9.31
C VAL A 373 1.96 18.99 9.35
N VAL A 374 1.25 19.17 10.45
CA VAL A 374 -0.01 18.50 10.74
C VAL A 374 -1.15 19.48 10.57
N MET A 375 -2.11 19.15 9.72
CA MET A 375 -3.31 19.96 9.50
C MET A 375 -4.56 19.09 9.64
N GLU A 376 -5.17 19.19 10.81
CA GLU A 376 -6.52 18.63 11.10
C GLU A 376 -7.46 19.80 11.27
N VAL A 377 -8.30 20.06 10.28
CA VAL A 377 -9.11 21.27 10.19
C VAL A 377 -9.86 21.61 11.49
N ARG A 378 -10.44 20.60 12.17
CA ARG A 378 -11.15 20.83 13.44
C ARG A 378 -10.30 20.77 14.70
N ARG A 379 -9.13 20.16 14.63
CA ARG A 379 -8.31 19.87 15.83
C ARG A 379 -7.12 20.80 15.99
N ASN A 380 -6.80 21.57 14.97
CA ASN A 380 -5.72 22.54 15.05
C ASN A 380 -6.09 23.81 15.83
N LEU A 381 -7.39 24.04 16.02
CA LEU A 381 -7.86 25.12 16.90
C LEU A 381 -8.20 24.56 18.30
N CYS A 382 -7.85 25.32 19.35
CA CYS A 382 -8.38 25.07 20.67
C CYS A 382 -9.90 25.24 20.66
N GLU A 383 -10.64 24.51 21.49
CA GLU A 383 -12.10 24.59 21.51
C GLU A 383 -12.59 26.02 21.87
N ALA A 384 -11.82 26.72 22.70
CA ALA A 384 -12.08 28.11 23.04
C ALA A 384 -11.97 29.04 21.82
N ASP A 385 -10.89 28.89 21.05
CA ASP A 385 -10.60 29.71 19.86
C ASP A 385 -11.61 29.46 18.72
N ARG A 386 -12.24 28.29 18.72
CA ARG A 386 -13.29 27.99 17.73
C ARG A 386 -14.62 28.65 18.04
N LYS A 387 -14.84 29.01 19.30
CA LYS A 387 -16.09 29.69 19.76
C LYS A 387 -16.03 31.20 19.59
N GLU A 388 -14.84 31.76 19.49
CA GLU A 388 -14.61 33.14 19.09
C GLU A 388 -14.72 33.34 17.58
#